data_f1222c174302a5e4454049f307b96bf9
#
_entry.id   f1222c174302a5e4454049f307b96bf9
#
_cell.length_a   1.000
_cell.length_b   1.000
_cell.length_c   1.000
_cell.angle_alpha   90.00
_cell.angle_beta   90.00
_cell.angle_gamma   90.00
#
_symmetry.space_group_name_H-M   'P 1'
#
loop_
_entity.id
_entity.type
_entity.pdbx_description
1 polymer ?
#
loop_
_entity_poly.entity_id
_entity_poly.type
_entity_poly.pdbx_seq_one_letter_code
_entity_poly.pdbx_strand_id
1 'polypeptide(L)'
;MLVFGRYIGVPDGKELTEAVTPLGLILLANPIRKDAPETFRYFAEQGVAIKVISGDNPVTVSQVALEAGIADAAKYIDMSTLHTEDDIREAATQYTVFGRVTPVQKRQLVHALQSAGHTVGMTGDGVNDVLALKDADCSVAMASGCDAAAQVSQLVLLESDFAAMPSVVMEGRRVVNNIERSASLFLVKNIFSFLMAVFSVCFRSTYPLEPSQVSLISMFTIGIPGFFLALQPNGDIIHGRFLSNVLIKALPAGLTDFLVVGALVVFGSVFGVNETDISTACTMLLAIVGFMILYHISKPLNPLRWCVWVGCIVGLLVCSIWLGDVFGIEHMSMECVMLFVLFAIVTEPTLRYGTILVEKIGGIITNRTK
;
A
#
# COMPACT_ATOMS: atom_id res chain seq x y z
N MET A 1 -28.21 -30.94 -14.60
CA MET A 1 -29.13 -31.59 -15.52
C MET A 1 -30.12 -32.40 -14.73
N LEU A 2 -31.43 -32.22 -14.97
CA LEU A 2 -32.50 -32.98 -14.36
C LEU A 2 -33.19 -33.80 -15.47
N VAL A 3 -33.59 -35.04 -15.14
CA VAL A 3 -34.37 -35.89 -16.04
C VAL A 3 -35.84 -35.79 -15.61
N PHE A 4 -36.71 -35.40 -16.51
CA PHE A 4 -38.14 -35.44 -16.32
C PHE A 4 -38.66 -36.72 -16.97
N GLY A 5 -39.33 -37.54 -16.14
CA GLY A 5 -39.80 -38.87 -16.61
C GLY A 5 -41.18 -39.20 -16.04
N ARG A 6 -41.83 -40.14 -16.74
CA ARG A 6 -43.08 -40.74 -16.31
C ARG A 6 -42.80 -42.03 -15.52
N TYR A 7 -43.30 -42.11 -14.29
CA TYR A 7 -43.32 -43.29 -13.43
C TYR A 7 -44.72 -43.82 -13.30
N ILE A 8 -44.91 -45.13 -13.43
CA ILE A 8 -46.25 -45.75 -13.40
C ILE A 8 -46.70 -46.08 -12.00
N GLY A 9 -45.78 -46.24 -11.03
CA GLY A 9 -46.03 -46.45 -9.63
C GLY A 9 -46.33 -45.15 -8.87
N VAL A 10 -46.68 -45.29 -7.57
CA VAL A 10 -46.82 -44.15 -6.64
C VAL A 10 -45.49 -43.94 -5.92
N PRO A 11 -44.84 -42.74 -6.05
CA PRO A 11 -43.61 -42.46 -5.32
C PRO A 11 -43.87 -42.41 -3.82
N ASP A 12 -43.19 -43.24 -3.04
CA ASP A 12 -43.31 -43.33 -1.57
C ASP A 12 -42.05 -42.77 -0.86
N GLY A 13 -41.17 -42.11 -1.58
CA GLY A 13 -39.89 -41.57 -1.06
C GLY A 13 -38.77 -42.58 -0.94
N LYS A 14 -39.00 -43.84 -1.38
CA LYS A 14 -37.98 -44.87 -1.47
C LYS A 14 -37.46 -45.05 -2.89
N GLU A 15 -36.57 -46.00 -3.08
CA GLU A 15 -36.09 -46.35 -4.42
C GLU A 15 -37.22 -46.75 -5.35
N LEU A 16 -37.20 -46.22 -6.59
CA LEU A 16 -38.20 -46.52 -7.60
C LEU A 16 -38.05 -47.98 -8.06
N THR A 17 -39.09 -48.77 -7.87
CA THR A 17 -39.10 -50.21 -8.14
C THR A 17 -39.47 -50.53 -9.60
N GLU A 18 -40.11 -49.59 -10.31
CA GLU A 18 -40.52 -49.77 -11.73
C GLU A 18 -39.74 -48.84 -12.66
N ALA A 19 -39.75 -49.18 -13.95
CA ALA A 19 -39.03 -48.42 -14.94
C ALA A 19 -39.60 -47.01 -15.15
N VAL A 20 -38.72 -46.03 -15.15
CA VAL A 20 -39.04 -44.63 -15.47
C VAL A 20 -38.84 -44.40 -16.98
N THR A 21 -39.88 -43.95 -17.65
CA THR A 21 -39.79 -43.54 -19.05
C THR A 21 -39.35 -42.08 -19.11
N PRO A 22 -38.13 -41.74 -19.62
CA PRO A 22 -37.69 -40.37 -19.72
C PRO A 22 -38.56 -39.63 -20.78
N LEU A 23 -39.09 -38.47 -20.40
CA LEU A 23 -39.89 -37.60 -21.29
C LEU A 23 -39.10 -36.35 -21.75
N GLY A 24 -38.10 -35.95 -21.00
CA GLY A 24 -37.30 -34.79 -21.33
C GLY A 24 -36.12 -34.59 -20.41
N LEU A 25 -35.22 -33.73 -20.83
CA LEU A 25 -34.06 -33.28 -20.07
C LEU A 25 -34.19 -31.78 -19.76
N ILE A 26 -34.04 -31.40 -18.52
CA ILE A 26 -33.98 -30.00 -18.11
C ILE A 26 -32.51 -29.66 -17.85
N LEU A 27 -31.95 -28.77 -18.64
CA LEU A 27 -30.61 -28.24 -18.48
C LEU A 27 -30.71 -26.94 -17.76
N LEU A 28 -30.13 -26.87 -16.54
CA LEU A 28 -29.99 -25.67 -15.77
C LEU A 28 -28.53 -25.22 -15.90
N ALA A 29 -28.33 -23.99 -16.33
CA ALA A 29 -27.03 -23.35 -16.41
C ALA A 29 -27.12 -21.96 -15.80
N ASN A 30 -26.14 -21.61 -14.99
CA ASN A 30 -25.95 -20.23 -14.54
C ASN A 30 -24.98 -19.55 -15.53
N PRO A 31 -25.41 -18.53 -16.25
CA PRO A 31 -24.51 -17.81 -17.14
C PRO A 31 -23.44 -17.09 -16.33
N ILE A 32 -22.22 -17.10 -16.86
CA ILE A 32 -21.13 -16.32 -16.28
C ILE A 32 -21.45 -14.83 -16.44
N ARG A 33 -21.14 -14.03 -15.41
CA ARG A 33 -21.27 -12.58 -15.50
C ARG A 33 -20.41 -12.05 -16.63
N LYS A 34 -20.90 -11.06 -17.39
CA LYS A 34 -20.24 -10.54 -18.59
C LYS A 34 -18.88 -9.88 -18.29
N ASP A 35 -18.72 -9.32 -17.11
CA ASP A 35 -17.54 -8.62 -16.59
C ASP A 35 -16.52 -9.54 -15.92
N ALA A 36 -16.87 -10.80 -15.64
CA ALA A 36 -15.97 -11.73 -14.95
C ALA A 36 -14.65 -11.99 -15.73
N PRO A 37 -14.65 -12.22 -17.06
CA PRO A 37 -13.39 -12.44 -17.78
C PRO A 37 -12.45 -11.23 -17.76
N GLU A 38 -12.99 -10.00 -17.79
CA GLU A 38 -12.19 -8.79 -17.71
C GLU A 38 -11.59 -8.60 -16.31
N THR A 39 -12.37 -8.87 -15.28
CA THR A 39 -11.93 -8.80 -13.88
C THR A 39 -10.80 -9.82 -13.62
N PHE A 40 -10.94 -11.06 -14.06
CA PHE A 40 -9.90 -12.08 -13.87
C PHE A 40 -8.64 -11.78 -14.68
N ARG A 41 -8.78 -11.24 -15.90
CA ARG A 41 -7.63 -10.77 -16.69
C ARG A 41 -6.88 -9.65 -15.96
N TYR A 42 -7.59 -8.67 -15.42
CA TYR A 42 -6.98 -7.61 -14.61
C TYR A 42 -6.12 -8.17 -13.48
N PHE A 43 -6.62 -9.12 -12.70
CA PHE A 43 -5.84 -9.74 -11.63
C PHE A 43 -4.62 -10.52 -12.14
N ALA A 44 -4.77 -11.26 -13.24
CA ALA A 44 -3.65 -11.96 -13.85
C ALA A 44 -2.54 -11.01 -14.33
N GLU A 45 -2.90 -9.86 -14.93
CA GLU A 45 -1.97 -8.79 -15.33
C GLU A 45 -1.27 -8.15 -14.12
N GLN A 46 -1.92 -8.15 -12.95
CA GLN A 46 -1.32 -7.69 -11.69
C GLN A 46 -0.45 -8.77 -11.01
N GLY A 47 -0.25 -9.92 -11.63
CA GLY A 47 0.55 -11.03 -11.08
C GLY A 47 -0.16 -11.82 -9.98
N VAL A 48 -1.49 -11.73 -9.88
CA VAL A 48 -2.29 -12.49 -8.91
C VAL A 48 -2.66 -13.84 -9.51
N ALA A 49 -2.25 -14.93 -8.86
CA ALA A 49 -2.68 -16.28 -9.20
C ALA A 49 -4.09 -16.54 -8.64
N ILE A 50 -5.04 -16.87 -9.52
CA ILE A 50 -6.41 -17.13 -9.11
C ILE A 50 -6.58 -18.63 -8.85
N LYS A 51 -7.20 -18.97 -7.71
CA LYS A 51 -7.57 -20.32 -7.33
C LYS A 51 -9.09 -20.38 -7.15
N VAL A 52 -9.73 -21.39 -7.70
CA VAL A 52 -11.19 -21.59 -7.59
C VAL A 52 -11.46 -22.74 -6.64
N ILE A 53 -12.21 -22.46 -5.56
CA ILE A 53 -12.51 -23.43 -4.49
C ILE A 53 -14.02 -23.57 -4.37
N SER A 54 -14.56 -24.75 -4.70
CA SER A 54 -16.00 -25.01 -4.69
C SER A 54 -16.35 -26.34 -4.02
N GLY A 55 -17.54 -26.41 -3.45
CA GLY A 55 -18.14 -27.68 -2.99
C GLY A 55 -18.68 -28.54 -4.13
N ASP A 56 -18.78 -28.01 -5.35
CA ASP A 56 -19.34 -28.66 -6.51
C ASP A 56 -18.35 -29.65 -7.18
N ASN A 57 -18.86 -30.37 -8.18
CA ASN A 57 -18.05 -31.30 -8.96
C ASN A 57 -16.89 -30.60 -9.65
N PRO A 58 -15.64 -31.08 -9.51
CA PRO A 58 -14.45 -30.41 -10.02
C PRO A 58 -14.44 -30.20 -11.55
N VAL A 59 -15.02 -31.12 -12.31
CA VAL A 59 -15.12 -31.00 -13.77
C VAL A 59 -16.04 -29.85 -14.16
N THR A 60 -17.18 -29.72 -13.49
CA THR A 60 -18.12 -28.62 -13.73
C THR A 60 -17.49 -27.27 -13.34
N VAL A 61 -16.82 -27.20 -12.20
CA VAL A 61 -16.14 -25.98 -11.73
C VAL A 61 -15.02 -25.58 -12.69
N SER A 62 -14.22 -26.54 -13.17
CA SER A 62 -13.17 -26.33 -14.16
C SER A 62 -13.74 -25.76 -15.46
N GLN A 63 -14.85 -26.30 -15.95
CA GLN A 63 -15.51 -25.81 -17.18
C GLN A 63 -15.95 -24.34 -17.01
N VAL A 64 -16.61 -24.02 -15.91
CA VAL A 64 -17.03 -22.64 -15.60
C VAL A 64 -15.83 -21.70 -15.47
N ALA A 65 -14.76 -22.16 -14.83
CA ALA A 65 -13.54 -21.36 -14.66
C ALA A 65 -12.83 -21.10 -16.01
N LEU A 66 -12.83 -22.08 -16.94
CA LEU A 66 -12.33 -21.92 -18.30
C LEU A 66 -13.15 -20.89 -19.09
N GLU A 67 -14.47 -20.98 -19.01
CA GLU A 67 -15.38 -20.02 -19.66
C GLU A 67 -15.23 -18.61 -19.08
N ALA A 68 -14.89 -18.48 -17.78
CA ALA A 68 -14.59 -17.21 -17.13
C ALA A 68 -13.19 -16.68 -17.47
N GLY A 69 -12.38 -17.40 -18.25
CA GLY A 69 -11.06 -16.96 -18.68
C GLY A 69 -9.96 -17.08 -17.60
N ILE A 70 -10.16 -17.92 -16.58
CA ILE A 70 -9.14 -18.16 -15.55
C ILE A 70 -8.00 -19.02 -16.13
N ALA A 71 -6.78 -18.52 -15.98
CA ALA A 71 -5.59 -19.22 -16.44
C ALA A 71 -5.42 -20.57 -15.72
N ASP A 72 -4.96 -21.58 -16.45
CA ASP A 72 -4.72 -22.94 -15.93
C ASP A 72 -5.95 -23.63 -15.29
N ALA A 73 -7.18 -23.19 -15.59
CA ALA A 73 -8.39 -23.75 -15.01
C ALA A 73 -8.62 -25.24 -15.41
N ALA A 74 -7.94 -25.73 -16.43
CA ALA A 74 -7.93 -27.16 -16.78
C ALA A 74 -7.19 -28.03 -15.75
N LYS A 75 -6.35 -27.45 -14.87
CA LYS A 75 -5.68 -28.13 -13.77
C LYS A 75 -6.64 -28.19 -12.57
N TYR A 76 -7.47 -29.19 -12.52
CA TYR A 76 -8.43 -29.39 -11.42
C TYR A 76 -8.18 -30.65 -10.62
N ILE A 77 -8.66 -30.69 -9.38
CA ILE A 77 -8.58 -31.83 -8.49
C ILE A 77 -9.87 -32.04 -7.70
N ASP A 78 -10.18 -33.30 -7.40
CA ASP A 78 -11.27 -33.68 -6.50
C ASP A 78 -10.73 -33.80 -5.07
N MET A 79 -11.09 -32.85 -4.21
CA MET A 79 -10.60 -32.80 -2.84
C MET A 79 -11.12 -33.93 -1.94
N SER A 80 -12.16 -34.65 -2.37
CA SER A 80 -12.64 -35.82 -1.65
C SER A 80 -11.67 -37.01 -1.69
N THR A 81 -10.70 -36.99 -2.63
CA THR A 81 -9.66 -38.01 -2.76
C THR A 81 -8.42 -37.77 -1.93
N LEU A 82 -8.27 -36.56 -1.35
CA LEU A 82 -7.14 -36.18 -0.53
C LEU A 82 -7.45 -36.39 0.96
N HIS A 83 -6.54 -37.08 1.65
CA HIS A 83 -6.76 -37.47 3.03
C HIS A 83 -5.75 -36.89 4.01
N THR A 84 -4.58 -36.45 3.55
CA THR A 84 -3.53 -35.91 4.40
C THR A 84 -3.32 -34.41 4.18
N GLU A 85 -2.76 -33.70 5.17
CA GLU A 85 -2.41 -32.29 5.02
C GLU A 85 -1.29 -32.09 3.99
N ASP A 86 -0.39 -33.05 3.83
CA ASP A 86 0.68 -32.97 2.85
C ASP A 86 0.13 -33.09 1.43
N ASP A 87 -0.85 -33.97 1.18
CA ASP A 87 -1.54 -34.04 -0.11
C ASP A 87 -2.21 -32.69 -0.46
N ILE A 88 -2.84 -32.04 0.52
CA ILE A 88 -3.49 -30.74 0.33
C ILE A 88 -2.46 -29.66 0.05
N ARG A 89 -1.31 -29.69 0.74
CA ARG A 89 -0.21 -28.72 0.53
C ARG A 89 0.38 -28.84 -0.89
N GLU A 90 0.61 -30.06 -1.36
CA GLU A 90 1.07 -30.31 -2.71
C GLU A 90 0.03 -29.86 -3.73
N ALA A 91 -1.23 -30.24 -3.56
CA ALA A 91 -2.33 -29.85 -4.43
C ALA A 91 -2.51 -28.33 -4.53
N ALA A 92 -2.37 -27.61 -3.43
CA ALA A 92 -2.53 -26.15 -3.39
C ALA A 92 -1.61 -25.41 -4.37
N THR A 93 -0.41 -25.95 -4.62
CA THR A 93 0.56 -25.37 -5.54
C THR A 93 0.39 -25.84 -6.98
N GLN A 94 -0.04 -27.09 -7.20
CA GLN A 94 -0.10 -27.70 -8.52
C GLN A 94 -1.40 -27.40 -9.27
N TYR A 95 -2.54 -27.29 -8.57
CA TYR A 95 -3.86 -27.16 -9.17
C TYR A 95 -4.42 -25.74 -9.05
N THR A 96 -5.29 -25.39 -9.98
CA THR A 96 -5.99 -24.11 -10.02
C THR A 96 -7.43 -24.21 -9.53
N VAL A 97 -8.08 -25.34 -9.81
CA VAL A 97 -9.48 -25.58 -9.48
C VAL A 97 -9.60 -26.74 -8.51
N PHE A 98 -10.31 -26.50 -7.41
CA PHE A 98 -10.56 -27.46 -6.33
C PHE A 98 -12.08 -27.70 -6.22
N GLY A 99 -12.51 -28.93 -6.47
CA GLY A 99 -13.91 -29.34 -6.37
C GLY A 99 -14.17 -30.22 -5.17
N ARG A 100 -15.43 -30.33 -4.74
CA ARG A 100 -15.88 -31.09 -3.56
C ARG A 100 -15.14 -30.75 -2.28
N VAL A 101 -14.85 -29.46 -2.11
CA VAL A 101 -14.07 -28.95 -0.98
C VAL A 101 -14.97 -28.79 0.25
N THR A 102 -14.57 -29.36 1.37
CA THR A 102 -15.21 -29.14 2.68
C THR A 102 -14.78 -27.81 3.31
N PRO A 103 -15.52 -27.22 4.25
CA PRO A 103 -15.13 -25.99 4.94
C PRO A 103 -13.75 -26.07 5.62
N VAL A 104 -13.42 -27.23 6.18
CA VAL A 104 -12.11 -27.47 6.80
C VAL A 104 -10.98 -27.45 5.75
N GLN A 105 -11.22 -28.12 4.61
CA GLN A 105 -10.24 -28.15 3.52
C GLN A 105 -10.06 -26.75 2.87
N LYS A 106 -11.09 -25.90 2.81
CA LYS A 106 -10.95 -24.49 2.38
C LYS A 106 -9.94 -23.75 3.24
N ARG A 107 -10.04 -23.91 4.56
CA ARG A 107 -9.09 -23.36 5.53
C ARG A 107 -7.69 -23.92 5.33
N GLN A 108 -7.56 -25.24 5.17
CA GLN A 108 -6.26 -25.89 4.95
C GLN A 108 -5.58 -25.44 3.66
N LEU A 109 -6.32 -25.18 2.57
CA LEU A 109 -5.80 -24.62 1.33
C LEU A 109 -5.24 -23.21 1.54
N VAL A 110 -5.92 -22.36 2.32
CA VAL A 110 -5.41 -21.02 2.68
C VAL A 110 -4.08 -21.15 3.42
N HIS A 111 -4.01 -21.98 4.46
CA HIS A 111 -2.78 -22.20 5.22
C HIS A 111 -1.65 -22.82 4.38
N ALA A 112 -1.97 -23.73 3.46
CA ALA A 112 -1.01 -24.34 2.56
C ALA A 112 -0.35 -23.28 1.65
N LEU A 113 -1.15 -22.38 1.09
CA LEU A 113 -0.64 -21.29 0.25
C LEU A 113 0.19 -20.27 1.07
N GLN A 114 -0.26 -19.92 2.26
CA GLN A 114 0.50 -19.04 3.18
C GLN A 114 1.83 -19.68 3.57
N SER A 115 1.85 -20.98 3.88
CA SER A 115 3.07 -21.73 4.21
C SER A 115 4.05 -21.82 3.03
N ALA A 116 3.54 -21.75 1.79
CA ALA A 116 4.36 -21.66 0.58
C ALA A 116 4.91 -20.23 0.33
N GLY A 117 4.63 -19.26 1.21
CA GLY A 117 5.12 -17.89 1.14
C GLY A 117 4.24 -16.94 0.33
N HIS A 118 3.02 -17.34 0.00
CA HIS A 118 2.06 -16.48 -0.69
C HIS A 118 1.23 -15.65 0.28
N THR A 119 0.88 -14.42 -0.12
CA THR A 119 -0.18 -13.64 0.52
C THR A 119 -1.52 -14.04 -0.09
N VAL A 120 -2.45 -14.48 0.74
CA VAL A 120 -3.71 -15.09 0.30
C VAL A 120 -4.88 -14.15 0.51
N GLY A 121 -5.54 -13.76 -0.58
CA GLY A 121 -6.86 -13.13 -0.56
C GLY A 121 -7.95 -14.19 -0.70
N MET A 122 -8.94 -14.21 0.19
CA MET A 122 -10.09 -15.12 0.13
C MET A 122 -11.37 -14.34 -0.11
N THR A 123 -12.15 -14.76 -1.09
CA THR A 123 -13.50 -14.22 -1.33
C THR A 123 -14.53 -15.31 -1.12
N GLY A 124 -15.59 -15.02 -0.37
CA GLY A 124 -16.66 -15.96 -0.10
C GLY A 124 -17.94 -15.28 0.38
N ASP A 125 -19.05 -15.98 0.28
CA ASP A 125 -20.40 -15.48 0.64
C ASP A 125 -21.15 -16.42 1.60
N GLY A 126 -20.68 -17.64 1.76
CA GLY A 126 -21.34 -18.69 2.51
C GLY A 126 -20.79 -18.90 3.91
N VAL A 127 -21.60 -19.56 4.77
CA VAL A 127 -21.18 -20.02 6.10
C VAL A 127 -19.97 -20.96 6.02
N ASN A 128 -19.87 -21.71 4.93
CA ASN A 128 -18.78 -22.66 4.67
C ASN A 128 -17.42 -21.98 4.40
N ASP A 129 -17.42 -20.66 4.14
CA ASP A 129 -16.22 -19.88 3.86
C ASP A 129 -15.65 -19.18 5.10
N VAL A 130 -16.42 -19.09 6.19
CA VAL A 130 -16.10 -18.32 7.39
C VAL A 130 -14.71 -18.64 7.94
N LEU A 131 -14.34 -19.92 8.01
CA LEU A 131 -13.04 -20.35 8.53
C LEU A 131 -11.89 -19.89 7.61
N ALA A 132 -12.06 -20.04 6.30
CA ALA A 132 -11.07 -19.63 5.31
C ALA A 132 -10.95 -18.10 5.21
N LEU A 133 -12.08 -17.37 5.28
CA LEU A 133 -12.11 -15.90 5.31
C LEU A 133 -11.39 -15.35 6.54
N LYS A 134 -11.58 -15.98 7.70
CA LYS A 134 -10.93 -15.55 8.96
C LYS A 134 -9.41 -15.69 8.93
N ASP A 135 -8.91 -16.76 8.30
CA ASP A 135 -7.49 -17.11 8.31
C ASP A 135 -6.72 -16.54 7.10
N ALA A 136 -7.42 -16.01 6.11
CA ALA A 136 -6.78 -15.35 4.96
C ALA A 136 -6.12 -14.02 5.35
N ASP A 137 -5.06 -13.63 4.63
CA ASP A 137 -4.37 -12.34 4.83
C ASP A 137 -5.25 -11.15 4.43
N CYS A 138 -6.14 -11.35 3.45
CA CYS A 138 -7.17 -10.40 3.07
C CYS A 138 -8.47 -11.16 2.78
N SER A 139 -9.57 -10.75 3.40
CA SER A 139 -10.87 -11.41 3.22
C SER A 139 -11.93 -10.45 2.70
N VAL A 140 -12.71 -10.93 1.73
CA VAL A 140 -13.76 -10.17 1.05
C VAL A 140 -15.06 -10.96 1.09
N ALA A 141 -16.12 -10.38 1.66
CA ALA A 141 -17.46 -10.96 1.64
C ALA A 141 -18.38 -10.19 0.70
N MET A 142 -19.44 -10.87 0.27
CA MET A 142 -20.55 -10.28 -0.48
C MET A 142 -21.65 -9.87 0.50
N ALA A 143 -22.22 -8.67 0.35
CA ALA A 143 -23.32 -8.24 1.23
C ALA A 143 -24.57 -9.09 1.10
N SER A 144 -24.81 -9.72 -0.06
CA SER A 144 -25.89 -10.69 -0.27
C SER A 144 -25.62 -12.06 0.34
N GLY A 145 -24.42 -12.31 0.86
CA GLY A 145 -24.00 -13.53 1.51
C GLY A 145 -24.53 -13.65 2.93
N CYS A 146 -23.96 -14.58 3.71
CA CYS A 146 -24.35 -14.73 5.12
C CYS A 146 -23.68 -13.68 6.02
N ASP A 147 -24.41 -13.25 7.07
CA ASP A 147 -23.90 -12.26 8.04
C ASP A 147 -22.60 -12.72 8.72
N ALA A 148 -22.45 -14.02 8.95
CA ALA A 148 -21.23 -14.55 9.56
C ALA A 148 -19.99 -14.34 8.67
N ALA A 149 -20.11 -14.47 7.34
CA ALA A 149 -19.02 -14.17 6.41
C ALA A 149 -18.71 -12.67 6.41
N ALA A 150 -19.73 -11.81 6.40
CA ALA A 150 -19.56 -10.36 6.45
C ALA A 150 -18.87 -9.90 7.74
N GLN A 151 -19.20 -10.50 8.89
CA GLN A 151 -18.62 -10.14 10.20
C GLN A 151 -17.14 -10.52 10.35
N VAL A 152 -16.69 -11.60 9.71
CA VAL A 152 -15.29 -12.06 9.81
C VAL A 152 -14.40 -11.47 8.73
N SER A 153 -14.98 -10.89 7.69
CA SER A 153 -14.25 -10.36 6.56
C SER A 153 -13.76 -8.93 6.80
N GLN A 154 -12.61 -8.60 6.23
CA GLN A 154 -12.01 -7.27 6.29
C GLN A 154 -12.70 -6.28 5.35
N LEU A 155 -13.26 -6.78 4.24
CA LEU A 155 -14.00 -6.01 3.25
C LEU A 155 -15.35 -6.65 2.97
N VAL A 156 -16.37 -5.82 2.74
CA VAL A 156 -17.69 -6.27 2.30
C VAL A 156 -18.08 -5.50 1.04
N LEU A 157 -18.34 -6.21 -0.05
CA LEU A 157 -18.83 -5.61 -1.29
C LEU A 157 -20.34 -5.40 -1.19
N LEU A 158 -20.75 -4.14 -1.01
CA LEU A 158 -22.15 -3.77 -0.74
C LEU A 158 -23.08 -4.13 -1.90
N GLU A 159 -22.63 -3.98 -3.14
CA GLU A 159 -23.38 -4.36 -4.33
C GLU A 159 -23.25 -5.83 -4.69
N SER A 160 -22.50 -6.61 -3.90
CA SER A 160 -22.22 -8.03 -4.14
C SER A 160 -21.67 -8.31 -5.54
N ASP A 161 -20.91 -7.37 -6.06
CA ASP A 161 -20.29 -7.44 -7.38
C ASP A 161 -18.77 -7.48 -7.28
N PHE A 162 -18.19 -8.63 -7.68
CA PHE A 162 -16.74 -8.82 -7.67
C PHE A 162 -16.02 -7.95 -8.71
N ALA A 163 -16.73 -7.47 -9.74
CA ALA A 163 -16.16 -6.56 -10.74
C ALA A 163 -15.77 -5.19 -10.15
N ALA A 164 -16.22 -4.85 -8.94
CA ALA A 164 -15.77 -3.67 -8.21
C ALA A 164 -14.34 -3.80 -7.62
N MET A 165 -13.79 -5.02 -7.50
CA MET A 165 -12.49 -5.27 -6.87
C MET A 165 -11.30 -4.54 -7.50
N PRO A 166 -11.18 -4.39 -8.83
CA PRO A 166 -10.14 -3.54 -9.42
C PRO A 166 -10.12 -2.13 -8.88
N SER A 167 -11.29 -1.51 -8.69
CA SER A 167 -11.44 -0.17 -8.11
C SER A 167 -11.02 -0.14 -6.64
N VAL A 168 -11.36 -1.18 -5.86
CA VAL A 168 -10.94 -1.33 -4.46
C VAL A 168 -9.41 -1.42 -4.36
N VAL A 169 -8.77 -2.22 -5.23
CA VAL A 169 -7.31 -2.34 -5.26
C VAL A 169 -6.64 -1.01 -5.63
N MET A 170 -7.18 -0.30 -6.61
CA MET A 170 -6.66 1.02 -7.01
C MET A 170 -6.77 2.04 -5.89
N GLU A 171 -7.89 2.05 -5.16
CA GLU A 171 -8.09 2.92 -4.00
C GLU A 171 -7.13 2.56 -2.85
N GLY A 172 -6.96 1.28 -2.57
CA GLY A 172 -5.99 0.81 -1.58
C GLY A 172 -4.56 1.25 -1.91
N ARG A 173 -4.14 1.15 -3.18
CA ARG A 173 -2.85 1.66 -3.64
C ARG A 173 -2.73 3.17 -3.47
N ARG A 174 -3.77 3.92 -3.84
CA ARG A 174 -3.81 5.37 -3.65
C ARG A 174 -3.59 5.76 -2.20
N VAL A 175 -4.30 5.12 -1.28
CA VAL A 175 -4.20 5.41 0.16
C VAL A 175 -2.81 5.08 0.69
N VAL A 176 -2.29 3.88 0.42
CA VAL A 176 -0.97 3.47 0.93
C VAL A 176 0.14 4.34 0.36
N ASN A 177 0.15 4.62 -0.95
CA ASN A 177 1.16 5.46 -1.58
C ASN A 177 1.13 6.91 -1.04
N ASN A 178 -0.07 7.46 -0.79
CA ASN A 178 -0.21 8.80 -0.24
C ASN A 178 0.22 8.86 1.23
N ILE A 179 -0.11 7.84 2.04
CA ILE A 179 0.37 7.73 3.42
C ILE A 179 1.89 7.59 3.44
N GLU A 180 2.49 6.78 2.57
CA GLU A 180 3.95 6.61 2.48
C GLU A 180 4.66 7.94 2.16
N ARG A 181 4.11 8.73 1.23
CA ARG A 181 4.62 10.06 0.90
C ARG A 181 4.57 11.01 2.09
N SER A 182 3.41 11.12 2.70
CA SER A 182 3.22 11.99 3.88
C SER A 182 4.09 11.56 5.05
N ALA A 183 4.14 10.27 5.36
CA ALA A 183 4.95 9.71 6.42
C ALA A 183 6.45 10.00 6.20
N SER A 184 6.93 9.94 4.95
CA SER A 184 8.31 10.27 4.63
C SER A 184 8.63 11.73 4.93
N LEU A 185 7.75 12.67 4.56
CA LEU A 185 7.93 14.10 4.85
C LEU A 185 7.96 14.40 6.35
N PHE A 186 7.02 13.79 7.11
CA PHE A 186 6.99 13.95 8.56
C PHE A 186 8.22 13.34 9.25
N LEU A 187 8.69 12.21 8.77
CA LEU A 187 9.82 11.51 9.38
C LEU A 187 11.13 12.27 9.19
N VAL A 188 11.33 12.96 8.06
CA VAL A 188 12.49 13.85 7.84
C VAL A 188 12.62 14.86 8.97
N LYS A 189 11.52 15.59 9.25
CA LYS A 189 11.48 16.57 10.32
C LYS A 189 11.78 15.96 11.69
N ASN A 190 11.22 14.80 11.98
CA ASN A 190 11.40 14.13 13.27
C ASN A 190 12.84 13.65 13.46
N ILE A 191 13.48 13.11 12.41
CA ILE A 191 14.90 12.72 12.44
C ILE A 191 15.77 13.93 12.70
N PHE A 192 15.57 15.01 11.94
CA PHE A 192 16.29 16.27 12.15
C PHE A 192 16.13 16.79 13.57
N SER A 193 14.87 16.93 14.04
CA SER A 193 14.60 17.50 15.37
C SER A 193 15.22 16.67 16.49
N PHE A 194 15.16 15.35 16.38
CA PHE A 194 15.77 14.45 17.37
C PHE A 194 17.30 14.60 17.40
N LEU A 195 17.95 14.55 16.25
CA LEU A 195 19.41 14.68 16.15
C LEU A 195 19.89 16.06 16.61
N MET A 196 19.15 17.12 16.26
CA MET A 196 19.49 18.48 16.65
C MET A 196 19.29 18.72 18.14
N ALA A 197 18.28 18.12 18.76
CA ALA A 197 18.09 18.15 20.20
C ALA A 197 19.25 17.45 20.94
N VAL A 198 19.66 16.26 20.46
CA VAL A 198 20.83 15.55 21.02
C VAL A 198 22.10 16.40 20.87
N PHE A 199 22.30 17.00 19.68
CA PHE A 199 23.42 17.89 19.45
C PHE A 199 23.44 19.06 20.42
N SER A 200 22.31 19.77 20.59
CA SER A 200 22.20 20.91 21.49
C SER A 200 22.52 20.52 22.94
N VAL A 201 22.08 19.37 23.41
CA VAL A 201 22.42 18.87 24.77
C VAL A 201 23.92 18.53 24.90
N CYS A 202 24.50 17.82 23.90
CA CYS A 202 25.90 17.40 23.92
C CYS A 202 26.86 18.59 23.87
N PHE A 203 26.56 19.60 23.06
CA PHE A 203 27.42 20.79 22.88
C PHE A 203 27.00 21.96 23.73
N ARG A 204 25.97 21.82 24.61
CA ARG A 204 25.43 22.88 25.45
C ARG A 204 25.08 24.15 24.68
N SER A 205 24.59 23.99 23.45
CA SER A 205 24.16 25.11 22.62
C SER A 205 22.63 25.28 22.69
N THR A 206 22.16 26.48 22.43
CA THR A 206 20.72 26.76 22.28
C THR A 206 20.19 25.97 21.06
N TYR A 207 18.94 25.52 21.14
CA TYR A 207 18.30 24.89 19.96
C TYR A 207 18.06 25.97 18.90
N PRO A 208 18.54 25.80 17.65
CA PRO A 208 18.68 26.91 16.71
C PRO A 208 17.38 27.37 16.04
N LEU A 209 16.25 26.77 16.37
CA LEU A 209 14.96 27.07 15.74
C LEU A 209 13.89 27.36 16.76
N GLU A 210 13.07 28.36 16.48
CA GLU A 210 11.87 28.66 17.23
C GLU A 210 10.67 27.79 16.78
N PRO A 211 9.71 27.49 17.67
CA PRO A 211 8.51 26.72 17.30
C PRO A 211 7.68 27.37 16.17
N SER A 212 7.65 28.69 16.09
CA SER A 212 7.03 29.48 15.03
C SER A 212 7.64 29.20 13.66
N GLN A 213 8.97 29.20 13.57
CA GLN A 213 9.74 28.88 12.36
C GLN A 213 9.52 27.44 11.90
N VAL A 214 9.57 26.49 12.83
CA VAL A 214 9.28 25.07 12.53
C VAL A 214 7.85 24.90 12.03
N SER A 215 6.89 25.67 12.52
CA SER A 215 5.50 25.65 12.06
C SER A 215 5.38 26.20 10.65
N LEU A 216 6.06 27.31 10.34
CA LEU A 216 6.08 27.89 9.00
C LEU A 216 6.64 26.90 7.96
N ILE A 217 7.81 26.32 8.23
CA ILE A 217 8.42 25.33 7.34
C ILE A 217 7.46 24.16 7.15
N SER A 218 6.93 23.59 8.24
CA SER A 218 6.04 22.44 8.20
C SER A 218 4.77 22.71 7.40
N MET A 219 4.22 23.91 7.44
CA MET A 219 3.04 24.30 6.69
C MET A 219 3.29 24.22 5.18
N PHE A 220 4.42 24.75 4.70
CA PHE A 220 4.71 24.84 3.28
C PHE A 220 5.47 23.62 2.70
N THR A 221 6.19 22.84 3.52
CA THR A 221 6.92 21.66 3.03
C THR A 221 6.18 20.34 3.30
N ILE A 222 5.24 20.29 4.25
CA ILE A 222 4.53 19.07 4.64
C ILE A 222 3.01 19.24 4.53
N GLY A 223 2.42 20.21 5.23
CA GLY A 223 0.97 20.33 5.40
C GLY A 223 0.23 20.60 4.09
N ILE A 224 0.49 21.75 3.49
CA ILE A 224 -0.16 22.16 2.22
C ILE A 224 0.14 21.15 1.10
N PRO A 225 1.42 20.81 0.79
CA PRO A 225 1.67 19.88 -0.30
C PRO A 225 1.15 18.46 0.01
N GLY A 226 1.21 18.00 1.25
CA GLY A 226 0.68 16.69 1.64
C GLY A 226 -0.82 16.59 1.37
N PHE A 227 -1.60 17.64 1.67
CA PHE A 227 -3.02 17.69 1.38
C PHE A 227 -3.31 17.60 -0.12
N PHE A 228 -2.67 18.46 -0.93
CA PHE A 228 -2.93 18.46 -2.38
C PHE A 228 -2.43 17.18 -3.08
N LEU A 229 -1.33 16.61 -2.62
CA LEU A 229 -0.82 15.33 -3.15
C LEU A 229 -1.72 14.16 -2.79
N ALA A 230 -2.35 14.17 -1.61
CA ALA A 230 -3.30 13.13 -1.18
C ALA A 230 -4.58 13.09 -2.01
N LEU A 231 -4.98 14.21 -2.60
CA LEU A 231 -6.16 14.29 -3.47
C LEU A 231 -5.91 13.66 -4.85
N GLN A 232 -4.65 13.41 -5.22
CA GLN A 232 -4.33 12.88 -6.55
C GLN A 232 -4.40 11.34 -6.58
N PRO A 233 -4.88 10.77 -7.70
CA PRO A 233 -4.80 9.33 -7.91
C PRO A 233 -3.33 8.89 -7.98
N ASN A 234 -3.03 7.80 -7.29
CA ASN A 234 -1.72 7.17 -7.32
C ASN A 234 -1.91 5.65 -7.31
N GLY A 235 -1.96 5.08 -8.50
CA GLY A 235 -2.17 3.65 -8.71
C GLY A 235 -0.89 2.83 -8.83
N ASP A 236 0.29 3.41 -8.52
CA ASP A 236 1.56 2.71 -8.63
C ASP A 236 1.55 1.44 -7.77
N ILE A 237 2.15 0.37 -8.30
CA ILE A 237 2.26 -0.90 -7.57
C ILE A 237 3.16 -0.68 -6.34
N ILE A 238 2.66 -1.10 -5.18
CA ILE A 238 3.40 -1.02 -3.92
C ILE A 238 4.46 -2.11 -3.90
N HIS A 239 5.72 -1.72 -3.81
CA HIS A 239 6.84 -2.64 -3.72
C HIS A 239 7.51 -2.56 -2.34
N GLY A 240 7.92 -3.71 -1.80
CA GLY A 240 8.65 -3.77 -0.53
C GLY A 240 7.77 -3.56 0.70
N ARG A 241 8.43 -3.24 1.82
CA ARG A 241 7.76 -2.99 3.10
C ARG A 241 7.58 -1.50 3.33
N PHE A 242 6.40 -1.07 3.71
CA PHE A 242 6.03 0.32 3.98
C PHE A 242 7.07 1.07 4.82
N LEU A 243 7.45 0.52 5.99
CA LEU A 243 8.40 1.16 6.90
C LEU A 243 9.80 1.32 6.28
N SER A 244 10.27 0.33 5.53
CA SER A 244 11.56 0.39 4.84
C SER A 244 11.57 1.48 3.78
N ASN A 245 10.50 1.59 2.99
CA ASN A 245 10.36 2.60 1.96
C ASN A 245 10.35 4.02 2.55
N VAL A 246 9.60 4.22 3.64
CA VAL A 246 9.55 5.50 4.36
C VAL A 246 10.92 5.88 4.92
N LEU A 247 11.63 4.93 5.55
CA LEU A 247 12.96 5.16 6.11
C LEU A 247 14.01 5.47 5.04
N ILE A 248 14.03 4.72 3.94
CA ILE A 248 14.99 4.94 2.83
C ILE A 248 14.81 6.34 2.24
N LYS A 249 13.58 6.83 2.14
CA LYS A 249 13.29 8.18 1.61
C LYS A 249 13.58 9.29 2.62
N ALA A 250 13.30 9.07 3.91
CA ALA A 250 13.39 10.11 4.93
C ALA A 250 14.79 10.26 5.54
N LEU A 251 15.53 9.15 5.71
CA LEU A 251 16.81 9.16 6.42
C LEU A 251 17.87 10.05 5.76
N PRO A 252 18.09 9.99 4.41
CA PRO A 252 19.09 10.84 3.76
C PRO A 252 18.83 12.33 4.00
N ALA A 253 17.55 12.69 3.93
CA ALA A 253 17.13 14.08 4.07
C ALA A 253 17.24 14.59 5.49
N GLY A 254 16.75 13.82 6.48
CA GLY A 254 16.88 14.21 7.89
C GLY A 254 18.35 14.30 8.36
N LEU A 255 19.22 13.42 7.82
CA LEU A 255 20.67 13.51 8.06
C LEU A 255 21.29 14.73 7.38
N THR A 256 20.87 15.05 6.16
CA THR A 256 21.35 16.24 5.44
C THR A 256 20.97 17.51 6.18
N ASP A 257 19.70 17.62 6.62
CA ASP A 257 19.23 18.73 7.46
C ASP A 257 20.10 18.88 8.72
N PHE A 258 20.32 17.78 9.43
CA PHE A 258 21.14 17.79 10.63
C PHE A 258 22.58 18.23 10.37
N LEU A 259 23.22 17.68 9.33
CA LEU A 259 24.62 18.01 9.01
C LEU A 259 24.80 19.46 8.57
N VAL A 260 23.93 19.94 7.69
CA VAL A 260 24.04 21.30 7.12
C VAL A 260 23.68 22.37 8.15
N VAL A 261 22.57 22.16 8.88
CA VAL A 261 22.16 23.08 9.93
C VAL A 261 23.12 23.04 11.13
N GLY A 262 23.55 21.84 11.55
CA GLY A 262 24.53 21.71 12.61
C GLY A 262 25.86 22.36 12.29
N ALA A 263 26.33 22.21 11.05
CA ALA A 263 27.53 22.91 10.59
C ALA A 263 27.33 24.42 10.57
N LEU A 264 26.20 24.92 10.06
CA LEU A 264 25.89 26.36 10.08
C LEU A 264 25.91 26.92 11.52
N VAL A 265 25.32 26.22 12.47
CA VAL A 265 25.31 26.63 13.89
C VAL A 265 26.73 26.72 14.45
N VAL A 266 27.57 25.70 14.22
CA VAL A 266 28.97 25.69 14.67
C VAL A 266 29.76 26.81 14.04
N PHE A 267 29.71 26.96 12.73
CA PHE A 267 30.47 28.02 12.03
C PHE A 267 29.95 29.42 12.41
N GLY A 268 28.61 29.60 12.49
CA GLY A 268 28.01 30.87 12.91
C GLY A 268 28.48 31.29 14.30
N SER A 269 28.50 30.35 15.26
CA SER A 269 28.99 30.65 16.62
C SER A 269 30.50 30.98 16.65
N VAL A 270 31.32 30.30 15.83
CA VAL A 270 32.76 30.60 15.73
C VAL A 270 33.03 31.97 15.11
N PHE A 271 32.25 32.38 14.11
CA PHE A 271 32.36 33.70 13.48
C PHE A 271 31.64 34.81 14.24
N GLY A 272 31.01 34.52 15.37
CA GLY A 272 30.34 35.52 16.20
C GLY A 272 29.04 36.09 15.63
N VAL A 273 28.37 35.32 14.76
CA VAL A 273 27.09 35.70 14.17
C VAL A 273 25.99 35.64 15.23
N ASN A 274 25.04 36.58 15.19
CA ASN A 274 23.92 36.63 16.13
C ASN A 274 23.05 35.38 16.10
N GLU A 275 22.51 34.97 17.24
CA GLU A 275 21.65 33.78 17.35
C GLU A 275 20.37 33.90 16.48
N THR A 276 19.77 35.08 16.37
CA THR A 276 18.60 35.36 15.53
C THR A 276 18.89 35.19 14.04
N ASP A 277 20.06 35.66 13.60
CA ASP A 277 20.53 35.47 12.21
C ASP A 277 20.74 34.00 11.89
N ILE A 278 21.41 33.26 12.79
CA ILE A 278 21.64 31.82 12.66
C ILE A 278 20.30 31.09 12.59
N SER A 279 19.33 31.44 13.44
CA SER A 279 18.00 30.85 13.46
C SER A 279 17.25 31.05 12.14
N THR A 280 17.28 32.28 11.59
CA THR A 280 16.70 32.59 10.28
C THR A 280 17.37 31.79 9.16
N ALA A 281 18.72 31.75 9.13
CA ALA A 281 19.47 30.97 8.14
C ALA A 281 19.18 29.47 8.22
N CYS A 282 19.10 28.90 9.43
CA CYS A 282 18.71 27.50 9.65
C CYS A 282 17.31 27.21 9.13
N THR A 283 16.35 28.12 9.35
CA THR A 283 14.99 28.04 8.84
C THR A 283 14.96 27.97 7.32
N MET A 284 15.71 28.83 6.64
CA MET A 284 15.78 28.85 5.18
C MET A 284 16.48 27.60 4.61
N LEU A 285 17.53 27.10 5.26
CA LEU A 285 18.20 25.85 4.85
C LEU A 285 17.27 24.65 4.95
N LEU A 286 16.54 24.51 6.05
CA LEU A 286 15.53 23.45 6.20
C LEU A 286 14.43 23.54 5.15
N ALA A 287 14.01 24.75 4.78
CA ALA A 287 13.04 24.94 3.71
C ALA A 287 13.61 24.47 2.37
N ILE A 288 14.89 24.74 2.06
CA ILE A 288 15.54 24.27 0.83
C ILE A 288 15.51 22.74 0.76
N VAL A 289 15.97 22.05 1.80
CA VAL A 289 15.93 20.56 1.84
C VAL A 289 14.50 20.06 1.74
N GLY A 290 13.55 20.66 2.47
CA GLY A 290 12.14 20.32 2.42
C GLY A 290 11.57 20.41 1.00
N PHE A 291 11.88 21.47 0.25
CA PHE A 291 11.43 21.59 -1.14
C PHE A 291 12.15 20.66 -2.11
N MET A 292 13.41 20.32 -1.85
CA MET A 292 14.12 19.31 -2.64
C MET A 292 13.50 17.94 -2.49
N ILE A 293 13.13 17.55 -1.26
CA ILE A 293 12.45 16.29 -1.00
C ILE A 293 11.04 16.29 -1.58
N LEU A 294 10.30 17.37 -1.38
CA LEU A 294 8.97 17.53 -1.95
C LEU A 294 8.99 17.37 -3.47
N TYR A 295 10.01 17.94 -4.15
CA TYR A 295 10.23 17.75 -5.57
C TYR A 295 10.45 16.26 -5.94
N HIS A 296 11.31 15.55 -5.20
CA HIS A 296 11.58 14.13 -5.44
C HIS A 296 10.34 13.25 -5.24
N ILE A 297 9.60 13.48 -4.16
CA ILE A 297 8.39 12.73 -3.82
C ILE A 297 7.23 13.03 -4.78
N SER A 298 7.22 14.22 -5.38
CA SER A 298 6.19 14.64 -6.32
C SER A 298 6.36 14.09 -7.74
N LYS A 299 7.46 13.41 -8.03
CA LYS A 299 7.67 12.80 -9.36
C LYS A 299 6.71 11.61 -9.59
N PRO A 300 6.24 11.38 -10.85
CA PRO A 300 6.38 12.25 -12.04
C PRO A 300 5.58 13.56 -11.88
N LEU A 301 6.18 14.68 -12.31
CA LEU A 301 5.55 15.99 -12.17
C LEU A 301 4.44 16.17 -13.20
N ASN A 302 3.26 16.53 -12.73
CA ASN A 302 2.15 17.00 -13.54
C ASN A 302 1.90 18.51 -13.28
N PRO A 303 1.09 19.22 -14.08
CA PRO A 303 0.86 20.65 -13.90
C PRO A 303 0.41 21.03 -12.48
N LEU A 304 -0.45 20.23 -11.85
CA LEU A 304 -0.92 20.50 -10.49
C LEU A 304 0.21 20.37 -9.48
N ARG A 305 1.04 19.33 -9.56
CA ARG A 305 2.19 19.13 -8.67
C ARG A 305 3.22 20.25 -8.82
N TRP A 306 3.42 20.74 -10.04
CA TRP A 306 4.22 21.94 -10.30
C TRP A 306 3.64 23.19 -9.65
N CYS A 307 2.34 23.44 -9.81
CA CYS A 307 1.67 24.58 -9.17
C CYS A 307 1.75 24.51 -7.63
N VAL A 308 1.56 23.32 -7.04
CA VAL A 308 1.71 23.13 -5.58
C VAL A 308 3.13 23.40 -5.14
N TRP A 309 4.14 22.85 -5.83
CA TRP A 309 5.54 23.03 -5.48
C TRP A 309 5.97 24.48 -5.56
N VAL A 310 5.70 25.15 -6.68
CA VAL A 310 6.03 26.58 -6.86
C VAL A 310 5.21 27.45 -5.91
N GLY A 311 3.91 27.17 -5.76
CA GLY A 311 3.02 27.90 -4.86
C GLY A 311 3.46 27.83 -3.40
N CYS A 312 3.96 26.68 -2.94
CA CYS A 312 4.51 26.55 -1.60
C CYS A 312 5.81 27.32 -1.40
N ILE A 313 6.71 27.36 -2.41
CA ILE A 313 7.93 28.17 -2.36
C ILE A 313 7.56 29.66 -2.27
N VAL A 314 6.71 30.13 -3.20
CA VAL A 314 6.25 31.53 -3.21
C VAL A 314 5.54 31.90 -1.91
N GLY A 315 4.65 31.01 -1.43
CA GLY A 315 3.92 31.22 -0.18
C GLY A 315 4.86 31.35 1.03
N LEU A 316 5.87 30.48 1.14
CA LEU A 316 6.87 30.58 2.20
C LEU A 316 7.63 31.90 2.14
N LEU A 317 8.11 32.31 0.92
CA LEU A 317 8.82 33.57 0.76
C LEU A 317 7.95 34.78 1.10
N VAL A 318 6.68 34.79 0.66
CA VAL A 318 5.74 35.87 1.00
C VAL A 318 5.48 35.94 2.50
N CYS A 319 5.25 34.79 3.17
CA CYS A 319 5.08 34.76 4.62
C CYS A 319 6.36 35.22 5.36
N SER A 320 7.54 34.82 4.88
CA SER A 320 8.80 35.25 5.49
C SER A 320 9.06 36.74 5.38
N ILE A 321 8.62 37.38 4.28
CA ILE A 321 8.81 38.82 4.07
C ILE A 321 7.74 39.65 4.80
N TRP A 322 6.46 39.23 4.74
CA TRP A 322 5.34 40.03 5.24
C TRP A 322 4.95 39.71 6.69
N LEU A 323 5.21 38.49 7.13
CA LEU A 323 4.90 38.00 8.48
C LEU A 323 6.17 37.57 9.23
N GLY A 324 7.35 38.09 8.83
CA GLY A 324 8.64 37.73 9.43
C GLY A 324 8.63 37.87 10.95
N ASP A 325 8.11 38.99 11.46
CA ASP A 325 8.02 39.29 12.90
C ASP A 325 7.19 38.24 13.66
N VAL A 326 6.12 37.68 13.05
CA VAL A 326 5.26 36.65 13.63
C VAL A 326 5.99 35.32 13.76
N PHE A 327 6.85 35.02 12.76
CA PHE A 327 7.58 33.78 12.69
C PHE A 327 9.01 33.86 13.21
N GLY A 328 9.43 35.01 13.78
CA GLY A 328 10.78 35.20 14.28
C GLY A 328 11.84 35.15 13.15
N ILE A 329 11.50 35.67 11.96
CA ILE A 329 12.42 35.75 10.83
C ILE A 329 12.90 37.19 10.69
N GLU A 330 14.19 37.40 10.95
CA GLU A 330 14.83 38.71 10.91
C GLU A 330 15.74 38.85 9.67
N HIS A 331 16.21 40.07 9.43
CA HIS A 331 17.20 40.34 8.39
C HIS A 331 18.55 39.77 8.80
N MET A 332 19.13 38.96 7.96
CA MET A 332 20.45 38.36 8.16
C MET A 332 21.56 39.35 7.88
N SER A 333 22.59 39.37 8.72
CA SER A 333 23.85 40.08 8.49
C SER A 333 24.57 39.53 7.23
N MET A 334 25.45 40.32 6.67
CA MET A 334 26.20 39.90 5.45
C MET A 334 27.03 38.64 5.72
N GLU A 335 27.64 38.53 6.88
CA GLU A 335 28.39 37.34 7.30
C GLU A 335 27.49 36.10 7.37
N CYS A 336 26.28 36.22 7.90
CA CYS A 336 25.32 35.15 7.94
C CYS A 336 24.83 34.73 6.54
N VAL A 337 24.57 35.70 5.66
CA VAL A 337 24.18 35.44 4.27
C VAL A 337 25.26 34.66 3.54
N MET A 338 26.54 34.99 3.72
CA MET A 338 27.67 34.29 3.08
C MET A 338 27.72 32.82 3.57
N LEU A 339 27.59 32.58 4.85
CA LEU A 339 27.51 31.22 5.44
C LEU A 339 26.27 30.46 4.91
N PHE A 340 25.14 31.12 4.88
CA PHE A 340 23.90 30.52 4.35
C PHE A 340 24.06 30.07 2.89
N VAL A 341 24.60 30.93 2.02
CA VAL A 341 24.83 30.60 0.61
C VAL A 341 25.79 29.44 0.47
N LEU A 342 26.88 29.42 1.26
CA LEU A 342 27.84 28.31 1.25
C LEU A 342 27.17 26.99 1.58
N PHE A 343 26.40 26.93 2.67
CA PHE A 343 25.72 25.71 3.10
C PHE A 343 24.55 25.35 2.17
N ALA A 344 23.86 26.32 1.58
CA ALA A 344 22.82 26.05 0.57
C ALA A 344 23.40 25.35 -0.67
N ILE A 345 24.59 25.71 -1.13
CA ILE A 345 25.28 25.04 -2.24
C ILE A 345 25.69 23.61 -1.84
N VAL A 346 26.14 23.40 -0.60
CA VAL A 346 26.57 22.08 -0.11
C VAL A 346 25.38 21.15 0.13
N THR A 347 24.16 21.66 0.29
CA THR A 347 22.96 20.87 0.60
C THR A 347 22.64 19.83 -0.48
N GLU A 348 22.67 20.21 -1.78
CA GLU A 348 22.33 19.29 -2.88
C GLU A 348 23.29 18.09 -2.95
N PRO A 349 24.62 18.28 -3.04
CA PRO A 349 25.52 17.13 -3.06
C PRO A 349 25.43 16.28 -1.80
N THR A 350 25.24 16.87 -0.61
CA THR A 350 25.06 16.11 0.64
C THR A 350 23.84 15.21 0.59
N LEU A 351 22.70 15.75 0.15
CA LEU A 351 21.47 14.98 -0.01
C LEU A 351 21.64 13.86 -1.06
N ARG A 352 22.22 14.17 -2.19
CA ARG A 352 22.45 13.23 -3.29
C ARG A 352 23.32 12.06 -2.89
N TYR A 353 24.49 12.33 -2.28
CA TYR A 353 25.38 11.26 -1.80
C TYR A 353 24.80 10.49 -0.64
N GLY A 354 24.08 11.16 0.28
CA GLY A 354 23.34 10.54 1.36
C GLY A 354 22.27 9.56 0.85
N THR A 355 21.52 9.93 -0.18
CA THR A 355 20.53 9.06 -0.82
C THR A 355 21.18 7.82 -1.44
N ILE A 356 22.23 7.99 -2.22
CA ILE A 356 22.98 6.87 -2.84
C ILE A 356 23.51 5.90 -1.76
N LEU A 357 24.02 6.43 -0.66
CA LEU A 357 24.56 5.63 0.44
C LEU A 357 23.45 4.80 1.12
N VAL A 358 22.34 5.43 1.47
CA VAL A 358 21.22 4.77 2.15
C VAL A 358 20.55 3.74 1.25
N GLU A 359 20.35 4.02 -0.04
CA GLU A 359 19.83 3.06 -1.01
C GLU A 359 20.75 1.83 -1.15
N LYS A 360 22.06 2.03 -1.20
CA LYS A 360 23.04 0.94 -1.26
C LYS A 360 22.99 0.06 0.00
N ILE A 361 22.92 0.67 1.17
CA ILE A 361 22.79 -0.06 2.45
C ILE A 361 21.44 -0.79 2.51
N GLY A 362 20.36 -0.14 2.13
CA GLY A 362 19.02 -0.73 2.08
C GLY A 362 18.95 -1.95 1.15
N GLY A 363 19.57 -1.86 -0.04
CA GLY A 363 19.67 -2.98 -0.98
C GLY A 363 20.44 -4.19 -0.41
N ILE A 364 21.50 -3.95 0.36
CA ILE A 364 22.27 -5.02 1.03
C ILE A 364 21.43 -5.71 2.11
N ILE A 365 20.66 -4.95 2.88
CA ILE A 365 19.79 -5.49 3.95
C ILE A 365 18.67 -6.33 3.34
N THR A 366 18.02 -5.83 2.28
CA THR A 366 16.92 -6.54 1.61
C THR A 366 17.38 -7.85 0.96
N ASN A 367 18.60 -7.90 0.43
CA ASN A 367 19.18 -9.13 -0.13
C ASN A 367 19.59 -10.16 0.92
N ARG A 368 19.79 -9.76 2.18
CA ARG A 368 20.12 -10.69 3.28
C ARG A 368 18.88 -11.29 3.97
N THR A 369 17.70 -10.71 3.71
CA THR A 369 16.41 -11.16 4.30
C THR A 369 15.55 -11.97 3.33
N LYS A 370 16.02 -12.20 2.11
CA LYS A 370 15.55 -13.23 1.17
C LYS A 370 16.40 -14.48 1.32
#